data_6b6bcf1fbd7bbe941067dc31320768c0
#
_entry.id   6b6bcf1fbd7bbe941067dc31320768c0
#
_cell.length_a   1.000
_cell.length_b   1.000
_cell.length_c   1.000
_cell.angle_alpha   90.00
_cell.angle_beta   90.00
_cell.angle_gamma   90.00
#
_symmetry.space_group_name_H-M   'P 1'
#
loop_
_entity.id
_entity.type
_entity.pdbx_description
1 polymer ?
#
loop_
_entity_poly.entity_id
_entity_poly.type
_entity_poly.pdbx_seq_one_letter_code
_entity_poly.pdbx_strand_id
1 'polypeptide(L)'
;MASFTNFATLIYNGGTSNSNTVTGELLETLTLTKTAASSRYTARDNVTYVLSLVNGGTAPLTELALTDNLGGYAFGTDTVYPLTYNEGTLRVYVNGVLQTTPTVTAGPPLTVTGLTVPAGGNALLVYEAAVTRYAPLDQEAAITNTATVTGGGLAASLTAQAT
;
A
#
# COMPACT_ATOMS: atom_id res chain seq x y z
N MET A 1 -16.20 -5.82 5.14
CA MET A 1 -15.99 -6.97 4.24
C MET A 1 -16.92 -6.81 3.05
N ALA A 2 -16.40 -6.97 1.83
CA ALA A 2 -17.24 -6.99 0.64
C ALA A 2 -17.92 -8.35 0.53
N SER A 3 -19.20 -8.38 0.17
CA SER A 3 -19.95 -9.62 -0.05
C SER A 3 -20.57 -9.62 -1.45
N PHE A 4 -20.74 -10.77 -2.00
CA PHE A 4 -21.48 -10.97 -3.26
C PHE A 4 -22.60 -11.97 -3.05
N THR A 5 -23.66 -11.80 -3.83
CA THR A 5 -24.80 -12.73 -3.82
C THR A 5 -24.97 -13.35 -5.20
N ASN A 6 -25.39 -14.61 -5.23
CA ASN A 6 -25.69 -15.33 -6.46
C ASN A 6 -26.98 -16.12 -6.28
N PHE A 7 -27.83 -16.10 -7.29
CA PHE A 7 -29.04 -16.92 -7.41
C PHE A 7 -29.27 -17.29 -8.88
N ALA A 8 -29.99 -18.36 -9.13
CA ALA A 8 -30.38 -18.80 -10.44
C ALA A 8 -31.89 -18.58 -10.66
N THR A 9 -32.26 -18.23 -11.86
CA THR A 9 -33.66 -18.11 -12.29
C THR A 9 -33.96 -19.12 -13.37
N LEU A 10 -34.99 -19.94 -13.19
CA LEU A 10 -35.54 -20.84 -14.18
C LEU A 10 -36.83 -20.25 -14.75
N ILE A 11 -36.83 -20.06 -16.05
CA ILE A 11 -38.02 -19.62 -16.79
C ILE A 11 -38.59 -20.84 -17.54
N TYR A 12 -39.88 -21.10 -17.39
CA TYR A 12 -40.58 -22.21 -18.06
C TYR A 12 -41.95 -21.78 -18.56
N ASN A 13 -42.56 -22.59 -19.39
CA ASN A 13 -43.89 -22.27 -19.94
C ASN A 13 -44.95 -22.33 -18.82
N GLY A 14 -45.28 -21.19 -18.27
CA GLY A 14 -46.24 -21.01 -17.17
C GLY A 14 -45.68 -20.28 -15.94
N GLY A 15 -44.38 -19.89 -15.91
CA GLY A 15 -43.86 -19.12 -14.80
C GLY A 15 -42.34 -19.00 -14.72
N THR A 16 -41.93 -18.42 -13.62
CA THR A 16 -40.53 -18.24 -13.26
C THR A 16 -40.31 -18.76 -11.84
N SER A 17 -39.23 -19.49 -11.64
CA SER A 17 -38.81 -19.98 -10.33
C SER A 17 -37.38 -19.53 -10.05
N ASN A 18 -37.15 -18.97 -8.87
CA ASN A 18 -35.81 -18.56 -8.42
C ASN A 18 -35.25 -19.57 -7.40
N SER A 19 -33.96 -19.85 -7.48
CA SER A 19 -33.28 -20.59 -6.43
C SER A 19 -33.18 -19.74 -5.15
N ASN A 20 -32.73 -20.37 -4.06
CA ASN A 20 -32.25 -19.61 -2.91
C ASN A 20 -31.06 -18.71 -3.32
N THR A 21 -30.89 -17.62 -2.61
CA THR A 21 -29.72 -16.74 -2.72
C THR A 21 -28.58 -17.32 -1.88
N VAL A 22 -27.39 -17.43 -2.49
CA VAL A 22 -26.14 -17.77 -1.77
C VAL A 22 -25.31 -16.51 -1.62
N THR A 23 -24.78 -16.25 -0.44
CA THR A 23 -23.90 -15.14 -0.14
C THR A 23 -22.48 -15.68 0.08
N GLY A 24 -21.51 -15.09 -0.63
CA GLY A 24 -20.09 -15.29 -0.39
C GLY A 24 -19.47 -14.02 0.18
N GLU A 25 -18.51 -14.16 1.07
CA GLU A 25 -17.72 -13.06 1.60
C GLU A 25 -16.34 -13.01 0.95
N LEU A 26 -15.90 -11.82 0.62
CA LEU A 26 -14.54 -11.59 0.17
C LEU A 26 -13.65 -11.35 1.39
N LEU A 27 -12.75 -12.29 1.66
CA LEU A 27 -11.76 -12.14 2.72
C LEU A 27 -10.57 -11.33 2.19
N GLU A 28 -10.31 -10.17 2.77
CA GLU A 28 -9.03 -9.48 2.57
C GLU A 28 -7.96 -10.24 3.33
N THR A 29 -7.02 -10.80 2.59
CA THR A 29 -5.95 -11.61 3.16
C THR A 29 -4.67 -10.84 3.37
N LEU A 30 -4.50 -9.69 2.72
CA LEU A 30 -3.33 -8.82 2.84
C LEU A 30 -3.62 -7.67 3.82
N THR A 31 -2.70 -7.42 4.72
CA THR A 31 -2.67 -6.22 5.56
C THR A 31 -1.45 -5.37 5.23
N LEU A 32 -1.59 -4.06 5.27
CA LEU A 32 -0.53 -3.09 5.07
C LEU A 32 -0.44 -2.17 6.29
N THR A 33 0.77 -1.99 6.82
CA THR A 33 1.07 -0.96 7.81
C THR A 33 2.25 -0.12 7.35
N LYS A 34 2.28 1.15 7.74
CA LYS A 34 3.37 2.08 7.47
C LYS A 34 3.72 2.84 8.73
N THR A 35 5.00 2.95 9.04
CA THR A 35 5.51 3.69 10.18
C THR A 35 6.72 4.51 9.79
N ALA A 36 6.93 5.65 10.44
CA ALA A 36 8.18 6.38 10.42
C ALA A 36 9.03 5.95 11.62
N ALA A 37 10.32 5.79 11.43
CA ALA A 37 11.26 5.42 12.51
C ALA A 37 11.46 6.57 13.51
N SER A 38 11.16 7.81 13.11
CA SER A 38 11.15 8.99 13.99
C SER A 38 9.81 9.71 13.87
N SER A 39 9.27 10.16 14.97
CA SER A 39 8.08 11.01 15.02
C SER A 39 8.39 12.51 14.90
N ARG A 40 9.66 12.88 14.68
CA ARG A 40 10.13 14.26 14.58
C ARG A 40 11.13 14.38 13.45
N TYR A 41 11.15 15.53 12.80
CA TYR A 41 12.13 15.87 11.78
C TYR A 41 12.57 17.33 11.91
N THR A 42 13.72 17.65 11.35
CA THR A 42 14.21 19.01 11.13
C THR A 42 14.41 19.25 9.63
N ALA A 43 14.64 20.49 9.24
CA ALA A 43 15.00 20.81 7.86
C ALA A 43 16.25 20.03 7.43
N ARG A 44 16.17 19.34 6.28
CA ARG A 44 17.25 18.52 5.70
C ARG A 44 17.53 17.19 6.40
N ASP A 45 16.67 16.74 7.30
CA ASP A 45 16.75 15.39 7.85
C ASP A 45 16.43 14.31 6.81
N ASN A 46 16.82 13.08 7.14
CA ASN A 46 16.32 11.89 6.49
C ASN A 46 15.35 11.16 7.43
N VAL A 47 14.21 10.79 6.89
CA VAL A 47 13.21 9.99 7.61
C VAL A 47 13.21 8.58 7.03
N THR A 48 13.40 7.58 7.89
CA THR A 48 13.28 6.18 7.51
C THR A 48 11.84 5.74 7.66
N TYR A 49 11.27 5.19 6.59
CA TYR A 49 9.95 4.57 6.58
C TYR A 49 10.05 3.06 6.53
N VAL A 50 9.16 2.43 7.26
CA VAL A 50 8.99 0.97 7.30
C VAL A 50 7.56 0.64 6.90
N LEU A 51 7.41 -0.20 5.88
CA LEU A 51 6.13 -0.73 5.45
C LEU A 51 6.13 -2.24 5.66
N SER A 52 5.07 -2.76 6.27
CA SER A 52 4.89 -4.19 6.47
C SER A 52 3.64 -4.65 5.74
N LEU A 53 3.82 -5.65 4.87
CA LEU A 53 2.74 -6.39 4.21
C LEU A 53 2.70 -7.79 4.83
N VAL A 54 1.52 -8.20 5.30
CA VAL A 54 1.31 -9.54 5.86
C VAL A 54 0.18 -10.22 5.10
N ASN A 55 0.49 -11.36 4.50
CA ASN A 55 -0.48 -12.18 3.79
C ASN A 55 -0.98 -13.31 4.70
N GLY A 56 -2.18 -13.17 5.24
CA GLY A 56 -2.85 -14.21 6.04
C GLY A 56 -3.55 -15.29 5.21
N GLY A 57 -3.47 -15.20 3.86
CA GLY A 57 -4.10 -16.15 2.96
C GLY A 57 -3.26 -17.41 2.73
N THR A 58 -3.87 -18.39 2.03
CA THR A 58 -3.25 -19.68 1.70
C THR A 58 -2.57 -19.71 0.34
N ALA A 59 -2.64 -18.61 -0.43
CA ALA A 59 -1.97 -18.44 -1.71
C ALA A 59 -1.00 -17.26 -1.67
N PRO A 60 0.13 -17.30 -2.41
CA PRO A 60 1.02 -16.16 -2.52
C PRO A 60 0.34 -15.03 -3.31
N LEU A 61 0.62 -13.79 -2.95
CA LEU A 61 0.26 -12.60 -3.70
C LEU A 61 1.49 -12.13 -4.48
N THR A 62 1.39 -12.11 -5.79
CA THR A 62 2.47 -11.76 -6.72
C THR A 62 2.10 -10.52 -7.53
N GLU A 63 3.07 -9.89 -8.18
CA GLU A 63 2.84 -8.69 -9.01
C GLU A 63 2.13 -7.56 -8.26
N LEU A 64 2.43 -7.42 -6.96
CA LEU A 64 1.96 -6.28 -6.19
C LEU A 64 2.76 -5.03 -6.57
N ALA A 65 2.05 -3.90 -6.66
CA ALA A 65 2.62 -2.58 -6.84
C ALA A 65 2.34 -1.70 -5.62
N LEU A 66 3.37 -1.06 -5.10
CA LEU A 66 3.29 -0.09 -4.02
C LEU A 66 3.56 1.30 -4.58
N THR A 67 2.68 2.25 -4.28
CA THR A 67 2.86 3.67 -4.59
C THR A 67 2.85 4.46 -3.28
N ASP A 68 3.85 5.34 -3.12
CA ASP A 68 4.02 6.17 -1.95
C ASP A 68 3.97 7.64 -2.36
N ASN A 69 3.06 8.42 -1.76
CA ASN A 69 2.81 9.80 -2.16
C ASN A 69 3.87 10.80 -1.66
N LEU A 70 4.86 10.36 -0.87
CA LEU A 70 5.93 11.19 -0.30
C LEU A 70 5.39 12.43 0.44
N GLY A 71 4.19 12.30 1.04
CA GLY A 71 3.53 13.37 1.79
C GLY A 71 2.99 14.51 0.92
N GLY A 72 2.86 14.31 -0.39
CA GLY A 72 2.42 15.35 -1.31
C GLY A 72 1.10 16.02 -0.91
N TYR A 73 1.07 17.34 -0.96
CA TYR A 73 -0.10 18.15 -0.64
C TYR A 73 -0.31 19.30 -1.63
N ALA A 74 -1.56 19.79 -1.72
CA ALA A 74 -1.90 20.89 -2.61
C ALA A 74 -1.34 22.22 -2.07
N PHE A 75 -0.67 22.99 -2.94
CA PHE A 75 -0.20 24.34 -2.67
C PHE A 75 -0.57 25.25 -3.85
N GLY A 76 -1.62 26.01 -3.69
CA GLY A 76 -2.23 26.75 -4.80
C GLY A 76 -2.78 25.81 -5.86
N THR A 77 -2.30 25.92 -7.10
CA THR A 77 -2.66 25.04 -8.23
C THR A 77 -1.73 23.84 -8.37
N ASP A 78 -0.64 23.78 -7.61
CA ASP A 78 0.40 22.77 -7.72
C ASP A 78 0.33 21.77 -6.58
N THR A 79 0.96 20.61 -6.77
CA THR A 79 1.25 19.67 -5.70
C THR A 79 2.72 19.80 -5.33
N VAL A 80 3.00 20.02 -4.05
CA VAL A 80 4.37 20.07 -3.52
C VAL A 80 4.64 18.87 -2.64
N TYR A 81 5.90 18.47 -2.54
CA TYR A 81 6.30 17.24 -1.86
C TYR A 81 7.27 17.58 -0.72
N PRO A 82 6.86 17.38 0.54
CA PRO A 82 7.72 17.61 1.71
C PRO A 82 8.86 16.59 1.82
N LEU A 83 8.73 15.46 1.12
CA LEU A 83 9.71 14.39 1.10
C LEU A 83 10.19 14.10 -0.32
N THR A 84 11.42 13.65 -0.46
CA THR A 84 11.97 13.07 -1.70
C THR A 84 12.66 11.75 -1.37
N TYR A 85 12.42 10.71 -2.18
CA TYR A 85 13.04 9.41 -1.98
C TYR A 85 14.55 9.47 -2.18
N ASN A 86 15.31 8.92 -1.24
CA ASN A 86 16.76 8.72 -1.38
C ASN A 86 17.02 7.47 -2.20
N GLU A 87 17.44 7.65 -3.45
CA GLU A 87 17.66 6.55 -4.38
C GLU A 87 18.65 5.51 -3.84
N GLY A 88 18.34 4.25 -4.10
CA GLY A 88 19.17 3.11 -3.67
C GLY A 88 19.06 2.73 -2.19
N THR A 89 18.20 3.41 -1.40
CA THR A 89 18.00 3.07 0.02
C THR A 89 16.97 1.97 0.24
N LEU A 90 16.10 1.68 -0.74
CA LEU A 90 15.07 0.65 -0.58
C LEU A 90 15.70 -0.71 -0.30
N ARG A 91 15.21 -1.36 0.75
CA ARG A 91 15.50 -2.75 1.10
C ARG A 91 14.18 -3.49 1.26
N VAL A 92 14.10 -4.68 0.68
CA VAL A 92 12.92 -5.55 0.77
C VAL A 92 13.34 -6.86 1.42
N TYR A 93 12.61 -7.24 2.46
CA TYR A 93 12.79 -8.51 3.16
C TYR A 93 11.52 -9.32 3.02
N VAL A 94 11.63 -10.57 2.60
CA VAL A 94 10.52 -11.53 2.57
C VAL A 94 10.78 -12.60 3.60
N ASN A 95 9.88 -12.76 4.57
CA ASN A 95 10.06 -13.67 5.71
C ASN A 95 11.44 -13.50 6.41
N GLY A 96 11.87 -12.23 6.54
CA GLY A 96 13.16 -11.88 7.16
C GLY A 96 14.38 -12.00 6.27
N VAL A 97 14.26 -12.50 5.04
CA VAL A 97 15.38 -12.68 4.10
C VAL A 97 15.42 -11.49 3.13
N LEU A 98 16.59 -10.82 3.05
CA LEU A 98 16.81 -9.73 2.11
C LEU A 98 16.68 -10.23 0.68
N GLN A 99 15.90 -9.53 -0.13
CA GLN A 99 15.67 -9.82 -1.54
C GLN A 99 16.51 -8.89 -2.43
N THR A 100 16.62 -9.27 -3.70
CA THR A 100 17.07 -8.33 -4.74
C THR A 100 16.10 -7.17 -4.83
N THR A 101 16.63 -5.96 -5.02
CA THR A 101 15.77 -4.76 -5.13
C THR A 101 14.82 -4.89 -6.31
N PRO A 102 13.50 -4.75 -6.09
CA PRO A 102 12.51 -4.77 -7.15
C PRO A 102 12.64 -3.53 -8.06
N THR A 103 11.80 -3.42 -9.08
CA THR A 103 11.78 -2.24 -9.93
C THR A 103 11.27 -1.03 -9.15
N VAL A 104 12.08 0.03 -9.10
CA VAL A 104 11.79 1.27 -8.38
C VAL A 104 11.75 2.44 -9.35
N THR A 105 10.70 3.25 -9.27
CA THR A 105 10.61 4.57 -9.88
C THR A 105 10.63 5.60 -8.75
N ALA A 106 11.67 6.43 -8.72
CA ALA A 106 11.95 7.33 -7.60
C ALA A 106 10.86 8.40 -7.37
N GLY A 107 10.15 8.78 -8.41
CA GLY A 107 9.00 9.68 -8.35
C GLY A 107 9.31 11.14 -8.06
N PRO A 108 8.39 11.96 -7.51
CA PRO A 108 7.12 11.65 -6.83
C PRO A 108 5.95 11.29 -7.77
N PRO A 109 5.10 10.32 -7.44
CA PRO A 109 5.20 9.43 -6.27
C PRO A 109 6.31 8.37 -6.43
N LEU A 110 6.85 7.87 -5.33
CA LEU A 110 7.71 6.68 -5.33
C LEU A 110 6.85 5.45 -5.68
N THR A 111 7.30 4.66 -6.65
CA THR A 111 6.61 3.43 -7.04
C THR A 111 7.56 2.24 -7.01
N VAL A 112 7.09 1.12 -6.46
CA VAL A 112 7.81 -0.16 -6.36
C VAL A 112 6.92 -1.24 -6.95
N THR A 113 7.40 -1.98 -7.96
CA THR A 113 6.61 -3.00 -8.66
C THR A 113 7.28 -4.37 -8.61
N GLY A 114 6.48 -5.43 -8.84
CA GLY A 114 6.96 -6.82 -8.83
C GLY A 114 7.15 -7.38 -7.43
N LEU A 115 6.44 -6.82 -6.43
CA LEU A 115 6.50 -7.34 -5.06
C LEU A 115 5.72 -8.65 -4.94
N THR A 116 6.25 -9.55 -4.11
CA THR A 116 5.62 -10.84 -3.80
C THR A 116 5.57 -11.02 -2.29
N VAL A 117 4.40 -11.44 -1.78
CA VAL A 117 4.21 -11.83 -0.37
C VAL A 117 3.76 -13.29 -0.33
N PRO A 118 4.55 -14.21 0.23
CA PRO A 118 4.20 -15.63 0.30
C PRO A 118 2.90 -15.88 1.07
N ALA A 119 2.28 -17.04 0.83
CA ALA A 119 1.15 -17.50 1.61
C ALA A 119 1.53 -17.63 3.09
N GLY A 120 0.73 -17.06 4.00
CA GLY A 120 1.01 -17.03 5.44
C GLY A 120 2.28 -16.29 5.82
N GLY A 121 2.87 -15.51 4.90
CA GLY A 121 4.16 -14.83 5.05
C GLY A 121 4.05 -13.31 5.09
N ASN A 122 5.21 -12.67 5.07
CA ASN A 122 5.30 -11.21 5.08
C ASN A 122 6.36 -10.68 4.13
N ALA A 123 6.20 -9.40 3.75
CA ALA A 123 7.24 -8.59 3.13
C ALA A 123 7.40 -7.29 3.93
N LEU A 124 8.64 -6.92 4.22
CA LEU A 124 9.00 -5.68 4.87
C LEU A 124 9.80 -4.82 3.90
N LEU A 125 9.36 -3.59 3.68
CA LEU A 125 10.06 -2.60 2.89
C LEU A 125 10.59 -1.51 3.80
N VAL A 126 11.87 -1.17 3.65
CA VAL A 126 12.51 -0.09 4.40
C VAL A 126 13.17 0.84 3.40
N TYR A 127 12.90 2.14 3.50
CA TYR A 127 13.54 3.14 2.64
C TYR A 127 13.72 4.46 3.40
N GLU A 128 14.58 5.32 2.87
CA GLU A 128 14.81 6.67 3.38
C GLU A 128 14.25 7.73 2.43
N ALA A 129 13.73 8.80 3.01
CA ALA A 129 13.31 9.99 2.30
C ALA A 129 13.91 11.25 2.96
N ALA A 130 14.46 12.13 2.16
CA ALA A 130 15.00 13.40 2.62
C ALA A 130 13.88 14.45 2.76
N VAL A 131 13.94 15.22 3.82
CA VAL A 131 13.04 16.34 4.07
C VAL A 131 13.39 17.49 3.12
N THR A 132 12.41 17.97 2.35
CA THR A 132 12.57 19.05 1.38
C THR A 132 12.23 20.41 1.99
N ARG A 133 12.47 21.48 1.22
CA ARG A 133 12.05 22.86 1.59
C ARG A 133 10.54 23.04 1.71
N TYR A 134 9.74 22.11 1.24
CA TYR A 134 8.28 22.14 1.32
C TYR A 134 7.73 21.44 2.57
N ALA A 135 8.59 20.91 3.41
CA ALA A 135 8.17 20.33 4.68
C ALA A 135 7.68 21.44 5.62
N PRO A 136 6.51 21.28 6.25
CA PRO A 136 6.06 22.24 7.24
C PRO A 136 6.95 22.16 8.48
N LEU A 137 7.36 23.32 9.02
CA LEU A 137 8.30 23.44 10.14
C LEU A 137 7.64 24.03 11.40
N ASP A 138 6.32 24.22 11.40
CA ASP A 138 5.59 24.68 12.58
C ASP A 138 5.44 23.55 13.61
N GLN A 139 5.36 23.90 14.89
CA GLN A 139 5.33 22.92 16.01
C GLN A 139 4.16 21.93 15.95
N GLU A 140 3.03 22.34 15.38
CA GLU A 140 1.81 21.54 15.26
C GLU A 140 1.67 20.88 13.87
N ALA A 141 2.60 21.14 12.96
CA ALA A 141 2.51 20.67 11.60
C ALA A 141 3.12 19.27 11.45
N ALA A 142 2.52 18.45 10.59
CA ALA A 142 2.94 17.08 10.36
C ALA A 142 3.03 16.76 8.88
N ILE A 143 3.88 15.81 8.52
CA ILE A 143 3.93 15.19 7.19
C ILE A 143 3.12 13.91 7.23
N THR A 144 1.97 13.88 6.55
CA THR A 144 1.21 12.64 6.37
C THR A 144 1.64 11.97 5.08
N ASN A 145 2.43 10.91 5.22
CA ASN A 145 2.95 10.14 4.09
C ASN A 145 2.16 8.85 3.92
N THR A 146 1.49 8.69 2.76
CA THR A 146 0.55 7.61 2.47
C THR A 146 1.12 6.66 1.42
N ALA A 147 1.08 5.38 1.72
CA ALA A 147 1.38 4.31 0.78
C ALA A 147 0.11 3.56 0.37
N THR A 148 0.03 3.17 -0.89
CA THR A 148 -1.06 2.40 -1.47
C THR A 148 -0.50 1.16 -2.15
N VAL A 149 -1.10 -0.01 -1.89
CA VAL A 149 -0.76 -1.28 -2.54
C VAL A 149 -1.91 -1.72 -3.43
N THR A 150 -1.58 -2.13 -4.65
CA THR A 150 -2.51 -2.62 -5.68
C THR A 150 -1.96 -3.87 -6.35
N GLY A 151 -2.75 -4.55 -7.17
CA GLY A 151 -2.35 -5.75 -7.91
C GLY A 151 -2.50 -7.03 -7.11
N GLY A 152 -1.81 -8.09 -7.50
CA GLY A 152 -1.81 -9.38 -6.81
C GLY A 152 -3.17 -10.07 -6.70
N GLY A 153 -4.16 -9.68 -7.49
CA GLY A 153 -5.53 -10.20 -7.38
C GLY A 153 -6.33 -9.60 -6.20
N LEU A 154 -5.84 -8.52 -5.59
CA LEU A 154 -6.59 -7.79 -4.55
C LEU A 154 -7.88 -7.22 -5.12
N ALA A 155 -8.99 -7.36 -4.39
CA ALA A 155 -10.29 -6.82 -4.79
C ALA A 155 -10.35 -5.29 -4.68
N ALA A 156 -9.56 -4.72 -3.77
CA ALA A 156 -9.43 -3.29 -3.56
C ALA A 156 -7.98 -2.92 -3.21
N SER A 157 -7.59 -1.68 -3.45
CA SER A 157 -6.32 -1.16 -2.98
C SER A 157 -6.29 -1.06 -1.45
N LEU A 158 -5.12 -1.32 -0.87
CA LEU A 158 -4.87 -1.11 0.56
C LEU A 158 -4.05 0.15 0.75
N THR A 159 -4.38 0.94 1.76
CA THR A 159 -3.65 2.16 2.11
C THR A 159 -3.19 2.13 3.56
N ALA A 160 -2.00 2.68 3.82
CA ALA A 160 -1.49 2.94 5.16
C ALA A 160 -0.73 4.26 5.16
N GLN A 161 -0.74 4.96 6.28
CA GLN A 161 -0.07 6.25 6.43
C GLN A 161 0.76 6.29 7.69
N ALA A 162 1.83 7.11 7.64
CA ALA A 162 2.62 7.53 8.78
C ALA A 162 2.57 9.07 8.87
N THR A 163 2.42 9.57 10.08
CA THR A 163 2.38 11.01 10.39
C THR A 163 3.42 11.34 11.43
#